data_ab3b09b9727097858141122e83f22b9c
#
_entry.id   ab3b09b9727097858141122e83f22b9c
#
_cell.length_a   1.000
_cell.length_b   1.000
_cell.length_c   1.000
_cell.angle_alpha   90.00
_cell.angle_beta   90.00
_cell.angle_gamma   90.00
#
_symmetry.space_group_name_H-M   'P 1'
#
loop_
_entity.id
_entity.type
_entity.pdbx_description
1 polymer ?
#
loop_
_entity_poly.entity_id
_entity_poly.type
_entity_poly.pdbx_seq_one_letter_code
_entity_poly.pdbx_strand_id
1 'polypeptide(L)'
;LVLGAVAGGWMLNGALKLWIGRPRPSTAAVTEVFGSSFPSGHAMGGTALWVALALVCLAGCRSVPARRAVLAAAVVLVVLTALSRPVLGVHYFSDVLAGVAGGLAWTLWLARIWPPEQKLG
;
A
#
# COMPACT_ATOMS: atom_id res chain seq x y z
N LEU A 1 7.55 -12.80 -1.67
CA LEU A 1 7.49 -11.38 -1.36
C LEU A 1 6.05 -10.86 -1.34
N VAL A 2 5.25 -10.98 -2.43
CA VAL A 2 3.92 -10.35 -2.57
C VAL A 2 2.95 -10.77 -1.45
N LEU A 3 2.81 -12.08 -1.21
CA LEU A 3 1.93 -12.57 -0.14
C LEU A 3 2.33 -12.03 1.24
N GLY A 4 3.62 -12.04 1.58
CA GLY A 4 4.12 -11.50 2.85
C GLY A 4 3.95 -9.98 2.97
N ALA A 5 4.12 -9.24 1.87
CA ALA A 5 3.89 -7.81 1.85
C ALA A 5 2.41 -7.47 2.12
N VAL A 6 1.49 -8.13 1.43
CA VAL A 6 0.05 -7.90 1.58
C VAL A 6 -0.45 -8.38 2.95
N ALA A 7 -0.20 -9.64 3.31
CA ALA A 7 -0.70 -10.20 4.57
C ALA A 7 -0.13 -9.46 5.79
N GLY A 8 1.19 -9.24 5.83
CA GLY A 8 1.83 -8.51 6.92
C GLY A 8 1.40 -7.04 6.99
N GLY A 9 1.21 -6.39 5.84
CA GLY A 9 0.65 -5.04 5.76
C GLY A 9 -0.76 -4.96 6.36
N TRP A 10 -1.62 -5.94 6.08
CA TRP A 10 -2.95 -6.03 6.69
C TRP A 10 -2.91 -6.28 8.19
N MET A 11 -2.03 -7.16 8.66
CA MET A 11 -1.84 -7.43 10.10
C MET A 11 -1.36 -6.18 10.84
N LEU A 12 -0.35 -5.50 10.29
CA LEU A 12 0.18 -4.25 10.85
C LEU A 12 -0.90 -3.16 10.88
N ASN A 13 -1.67 -3.02 9.81
CA ASN A 13 -2.79 -2.08 9.76
C ASN A 13 -3.83 -2.38 10.84
N GLY A 14 -4.20 -3.64 11.02
CA GLY A 14 -5.13 -4.07 12.06
C GLY A 14 -4.64 -3.71 13.46
N ALA A 15 -3.38 -4.00 13.78
CA ALA A 15 -2.77 -3.67 15.06
C ALA A 15 -2.77 -2.15 15.33
N LEU A 16 -2.39 -1.34 14.33
CA LEU A 16 -2.42 0.13 14.43
C LEU A 16 -3.84 0.67 14.61
N LYS A 17 -4.83 0.09 13.94
CA LYS A 17 -6.24 0.48 14.11
C LYS A 17 -6.76 0.24 15.53
N LEU A 18 -6.41 -0.90 16.11
CA LEU A 18 -6.78 -1.23 17.49
C LEU A 18 -6.11 -0.30 18.50
N TRP A 19 -4.85 0.06 18.24
CA TRP A 19 -4.07 0.91 19.14
C TRP A 19 -4.50 2.37 19.10
N ILE A 20 -4.75 2.94 17.90
CA ILE A 20 -5.00 4.38 17.73
C ILE A 20 -6.50 4.73 17.84
N GLY A 21 -7.40 3.89 17.35
CA GLY A 21 -8.83 4.03 17.54
C GLY A 21 -9.46 5.31 16.95
N ARG A 22 -8.87 5.94 15.91
CA ARG A 22 -9.34 7.22 15.37
C ARG A 22 -10.74 7.10 14.77
N PRO A 23 -11.70 8.00 15.13
CA PRO A 23 -13.01 8.05 14.49
C PRO A 23 -12.90 8.44 13.00
N ARG A 24 -13.87 8.00 12.21
CA ARG A 24 -13.96 8.36 10.79
C ARG A 24 -14.52 9.76 10.58
N PRO A 25 -14.30 10.39 9.40
CA PRO A 25 -14.96 11.64 9.04
C PRO A 25 -16.48 11.50 9.17
N SER A 26 -17.12 12.52 9.73
CA SER A 26 -18.59 12.61 9.84
C SER A 26 -19.28 13.09 8.56
N THR A 27 -18.52 13.39 7.52
CA THR A 27 -19.03 13.77 6.19
C THR A 27 -19.74 12.60 5.54
N ALA A 28 -20.75 12.89 4.71
CA ALA A 28 -21.56 11.89 4.01
C ALA A 28 -20.69 10.93 3.19
N ALA A 29 -20.27 9.85 3.84
CA ALA A 29 -19.58 8.77 3.16
C ALA A 29 -20.52 8.10 2.16
N VAL A 30 -20.04 7.86 0.95
CA VAL A 30 -20.81 7.16 -0.10
C VAL A 30 -21.10 5.71 0.31
N THR A 31 -20.36 5.18 1.28
CA THR A 31 -20.53 3.82 1.81
C THR A 31 -20.37 3.80 3.33
N GLU A 32 -21.21 3.01 4.01
CA GLU A 32 -21.01 2.73 5.42
C GLU A 32 -19.76 1.88 5.64
N VAL A 33 -18.85 2.37 6.47
CA VAL A 33 -17.60 1.68 6.81
C VAL A 33 -17.40 1.70 8.32
N PHE A 34 -17.25 0.53 8.91
CA PHE A 34 -17.09 0.37 10.36
C PHE A 34 -15.61 0.41 10.80
N GLY A 35 -15.39 0.70 12.08
CA GLY A 35 -14.09 0.65 12.73
C GLY A 35 -13.23 1.90 12.54
N SER A 36 -11.99 1.84 13.07
CA SER A 36 -11.04 2.95 13.10
C SER A 36 -10.67 3.47 11.70
N SER A 37 -10.56 4.80 11.60
CA SER A 37 -10.15 5.49 10.38
C SER A 37 -8.65 5.34 10.10
N PHE A 38 -7.82 5.42 11.12
CA PHE A 38 -6.36 5.48 10.97
C PHE A 38 -5.68 4.13 11.29
N PRO A 39 -4.67 3.74 10.51
CA PRO A 39 -4.36 4.22 9.16
C PRO A 39 -5.31 3.63 8.11
N SER A 40 -5.29 4.17 6.89
CA SER A 40 -6.11 3.64 5.80
C SER A 40 -5.62 2.26 5.33
N GLY A 41 -6.46 1.23 5.53
CA GLY A 41 -6.13 -0.14 5.15
C GLY A 41 -6.00 -0.34 3.65
N HIS A 42 -6.84 0.30 2.84
CA HIS A 42 -6.75 0.25 1.39
C HIS A 42 -5.48 0.95 0.87
N ALA A 43 -5.10 2.09 1.46
CA ALA A 43 -3.87 2.77 1.10
C ALA A 43 -2.64 1.91 1.48
N MET A 44 -2.64 1.33 2.68
CA MET A 44 -1.53 0.51 3.16
C MET A 44 -1.39 -0.80 2.39
N GLY A 45 -2.48 -1.57 2.28
CA GLY A 45 -2.48 -2.85 1.56
C GLY A 45 -2.27 -2.67 0.06
N GLY A 46 -2.88 -1.64 -0.56
CA GLY A 46 -2.67 -1.32 -1.97
C GLY A 46 -1.22 -0.92 -2.26
N THR A 47 -0.61 -0.08 -1.41
CA THR A 47 0.81 0.26 -1.53
C THR A 47 1.70 -0.98 -1.40
N ALA A 48 1.45 -1.82 -0.40
CA ALA A 48 2.20 -3.06 -0.21
C ALA A 48 2.10 -3.97 -1.45
N LEU A 49 0.90 -4.10 -2.02
CA LEU A 49 0.67 -4.91 -3.22
C LEU A 49 1.43 -4.36 -4.44
N TRP A 50 1.20 -3.09 -4.78
CA TRP A 50 1.75 -2.52 -6.01
C TRP A 50 3.27 -2.37 -5.97
N VAL A 51 3.84 -2.03 -4.80
CA VAL A 51 5.30 -1.96 -4.61
C VAL A 51 5.92 -3.36 -4.67
N ALA A 52 5.32 -4.37 -4.02
CA ALA A 52 5.84 -5.74 -4.08
C ALA A 52 5.81 -6.31 -5.50
N LEU A 53 4.72 -6.09 -6.25
CA LEU A 53 4.63 -6.48 -7.66
C LEU A 53 5.67 -5.76 -8.51
N ALA A 54 5.86 -4.45 -8.30
CA ALA A 54 6.88 -3.69 -9.01
C ALA A 54 8.29 -4.26 -8.75
N LEU A 55 8.63 -4.58 -7.50
CA LEU A 55 9.93 -5.17 -7.15
C LEU A 55 10.15 -6.52 -7.83
N VAL A 56 9.13 -7.39 -7.87
CA VAL A 56 9.20 -8.67 -8.58
C VAL A 56 9.38 -8.46 -10.09
N CYS A 57 8.61 -7.56 -10.70
CA CYS A 57 8.77 -7.24 -12.13
C CYS A 57 10.15 -6.66 -12.44
N LEU A 58 10.67 -5.76 -11.58
CA LEU A 58 11.97 -5.14 -11.75
C LEU A 58 13.13 -6.15 -11.67
N ALA A 59 12.98 -7.23 -10.90
CA ALA A 59 13.97 -8.30 -10.82
C ALA A 59 14.17 -9.03 -12.17
N GLY A 60 13.10 -9.10 -13.01
CA GLY A 60 13.15 -9.68 -14.35
C GLY A 60 13.40 -8.68 -15.48
N CYS A 61 13.31 -7.36 -15.22
CA CYS A 61 13.46 -6.33 -16.26
C CYS A 61 14.92 -6.00 -16.56
N ARG A 62 15.33 -6.17 -17.82
CA ARG A 62 16.70 -5.85 -18.30
C ARG A 62 16.80 -4.47 -18.96
N SER A 63 15.76 -3.99 -19.60
CA SER A 63 15.79 -2.70 -20.33
C SER A 63 15.41 -1.53 -19.42
N VAL A 64 16.09 -0.40 -19.59
CA VAL A 64 15.79 0.85 -18.85
C VAL A 64 14.37 1.36 -19.11
N PRO A 65 13.87 1.36 -20.36
CA PRO A 65 12.47 1.77 -20.63
C PRO A 65 11.44 0.92 -19.89
N ALA A 66 11.60 -0.42 -19.86
CA ALA A 66 10.70 -1.32 -19.17
C ALA A 66 10.72 -1.05 -17.64
N ARG A 67 11.90 -0.85 -17.06
CA ARG A 67 12.05 -0.49 -15.63
C ARG A 67 11.30 0.80 -15.30
N ARG A 68 11.44 1.84 -16.15
CA ARG A 68 10.72 3.11 -15.96
C ARG A 68 9.21 2.93 -16.07
N ALA A 69 8.74 2.12 -17.01
CA ALA A 69 7.32 1.83 -17.17
C ALA A 69 6.73 1.12 -15.94
N VAL A 70 7.43 0.11 -15.39
CA VAL A 70 7.02 -0.59 -14.18
C VAL A 70 6.93 0.36 -12.99
N LEU A 71 7.93 1.22 -12.79
CA LEU A 71 7.93 2.20 -11.70
C LEU A 71 6.79 3.22 -11.85
N ALA A 72 6.60 3.75 -13.06
CA ALA A 72 5.51 4.70 -13.35
C ALA A 72 4.14 4.05 -13.08
N ALA A 73 3.92 2.83 -13.55
CA ALA A 73 2.69 2.09 -13.30
C ALA A 73 2.43 1.88 -11.80
N ALA A 74 3.45 1.47 -11.05
CA ALA A 74 3.33 1.28 -9.60
C ALA A 74 2.95 2.59 -8.89
N VAL A 75 3.61 3.70 -9.22
CA VAL A 75 3.28 5.02 -8.66
C VAL A 75 1.84 5.41 -8.96
N VAL A 76 1.41 5.28 -10.22
CA VAL A 76 0.02 5.60 -10.64
C VAL A 76 -0.99 4.75 -9.86
N LEU A 77 -0.76 3.44 -9.74
CA LEU A 77 -1.67 2.54 -9.04
C LEU A 77 -1.73 2.82 -7.54
N VAL A 78 -0.61 3.14 -6.90
CA VAL A 78 -0.57 3.57 -5.49
C VAL A 78 -1.36 4.87 -5.32
N VAL A 79 -1.13 5.87 -6.16
CA VAL A 79 -1.82 7.17 -6.09
C VAL A 79 -3.32 7.01 -6.29
N LEU A 80 -3.76 6.26 -7.29
CA LEU A 80 -5.19 6.01 -7.55
C LEU A 80 -5.86 5.28 -6.38
N THR A 81 -5.22 4.24 -5.86
CA THR A 81 -5.74 3.50 -4.70
C THR A 81 -5.82 4.40 -3.47
N ALA A 82 -4.80 5.20 -3.22
CA ALA A 82 -4.73 6.11 -2.08
C ALA A 82 -5.79 7.22 -2.16
N LEU A 83 -5.86 7.93 -3.29
CA LEU A 83 -6.79 9.06 -3.47
C LEU A 83 -8.25 8.64 -3.53
N SER A 84 -8.57 7.42 -3.92
CA SER A 84 -9.94 6.92 -3.90
C SER A 84 -10.59 7.00 -2.50
N ARG A 85 -9.81 6.95 -1.42
CA ARG A 85 -10.33 6.87 -0.05
C ARG A 85 -10.87 8.20 0.49
N PRO A 86 -10.15 9.33 0.41
CA PRO A 86 -10.72 10.63 0.76
C PRO A 86 -11.82 11.07 -0.20
N VAL A 87 -11.75 10.73 -1.50
CA VAL A 87 -12.82 11.01 -2.45
C VAL A 87 -14.15 10.34 -2.05
N LEU A 88 -14.07 9.11 -1.52
CA LEU A 88 -15.25 8.41 -0.98
C LEU A 88 -15.70 8.92 0.40
N GLY A 89 -15.00 9.88 1.01
CA GLY A 89 -15.33 10.45 2.33
C GLY A 89 -15.09 9.51 3.50
N VAL A 90 -14.42 8.38 3.31
CA VAL A 90 -14.24 7.33 4.34
C VAL A 90 -12.98 7.45 5.17
N HIS A 91 -12.01 8.29 4.74
CA HIS A 91 -10.73 8.52 5.41
C HIS A 91 -10.30 9.99 5.34
N TYR A 92 -9.61 10.45 6.37
CA TYR A 92 -8.85 11.70 6.31
C TYR A 92 -7.61 11.53 5.42
N PHE A 93 -7.12 12.64 4.86
CA PHE A 93 -5.92 12.60 4.02
C PHE A 93 -4.68 12.08 4.78
N SER A 94 -4.58 12.42 6.09
CA SER A 94 -3.53 11.91 6.97
C SER A 94 -3.56 10.40 7.17
N ASP A 95 -4.77 9.76 7.18
CA ASP A 95 -4.91 8.31 7.28
C ASP A 95 -4.32 7.62 6.05
N VAL A 96 -4.53 8.25 4.89
CA VAL A 96 -4.04 7.77 3.60
C VAL A 96 -2.53 7.90 3.50
N LEU A 97 -1.96 9.05 3.87
CA LEU A 97 -0.51 9.26 3.90
C LEU A 97 0.19 8.25 4.83
N ALA A 98 -0.37 8.05 6.03
CA ALA A 98 0.16 7.06 6.96
C ALA A 98 0.05 5.63 6.40
N GLY A 99 -1.05 5.30 5.71
CA GLY A 99 -1.21 4.01 5.05
C GLY A 99 -0.17 3.79 3.95
N VAL A 100 0.04 4.78 3.07
CA VAL A 100 1.06 4.71 2.02
C VAL A 100 2.45 4.56 2.61
N ALA A 101 2.82 5.39 3.59
CA ALA A 101 4.12 5.32 4.24
C ALA A 101 4.35 3.97 4.95
N GLY A 102 3.36 3.47 5.67
CA GLY A 102 3.42 2.17 6.35
C GLY A 102 3.53 0.99 5.37
N GLY A 103 2.74 1.00 4.29
CA GLY A 103 2.81 -0.03 3.25
C GLY A 103 4.16 -0.04 2.52
N LEU A 104 4.69 1.14 2.22
CA LEU A 104 6.01 1.27 1.59
C LEU A 104 7.12 0.78 2.52
N ALA A 105 7.17 1.28 3.76
CA ALA A 105 8.18 0.89 4.75
C ALA A 105 8.18 -0.62 5.01
N TRP A 106 7.00 -1.20 5.23
CA TRP A 106 6.84 -2.65 5.42
C TRP A 106 7.36 -3.45 4.24
N THR A 107 6.94 -3.08 3.01
CA THR A 107 7.31 -3.83 1.81
C THR A 107 8.80 -3.73 1.51
N LEU A 108 9.42 -2.55 1.67
CA LEU A 108 10.85 -2.37 1.46
C LEU A 108 11.67 -3.10 2.51
N TRP A 109 11.23 -3.10 3.78
CA TRP A 109 11.86 -3.88 4.83
C TRP A 109 11.79 -5.38 4.52
N LEU A 110 10.61 -5.88 4.14
CA LEU A 110 10.44 -7.30 3.78
C LEU A 110 11.29 -7.69 2.56
N ALA A 111 11.40 -6.82 1.55
CA ALA A 111 12.22 -7.06 0.37
C ALA A 111 13.72 -7.09 0.67
N ARG A 112 14.17 -6.46 1.75
CA ARG A 112 15.57 -6.55 2.23
C ARG A 112 15.90 -7.89 2.82
N ILE A 113 14.97 -8.47 3.59
CA ILE A 113 15.18 -9.77 4.25
C ILE A 113 14.79 -10.96 3.35
N TRP A 114 13.91 -10.72 2.40
CA TRP A 114 13.44 -11.71 1.42
C TRP A 114 13.39 -11.10 0.01
N PRO A 115 14.56 -10.89 -0.61
CA PRO A 115 14.61 -10.27 -1.92
C PRO A 115 13.88 -11.11 -2.98
N PRO A 116 13.27 -10.46 -3.99
CA PRO A 116 12.68 -11.17 -5.11
C PRO A 116 13.78 -11.89 -5.90
N GLU A 117 13.52 -13.15 -6.30
CA GLU A 117 14.46 -13.95 -7.07
C GLU A 117 14.81 -13.24 -8.38
N GLN A 118 16.09 -13.01 -8.60
CA GLN A 118 16.60 -12.58 -9.89
C GLN A 118 16.71 -13.82 -10.78
N LYS A 119 15.92 -13.89 -11.84
CA LYS A 119 16.15 -14.91 -12.87
C LYS A 119 17.49 -14.63 -13.54
N LEU A 120 18.50 -15.34 -13.07
CA LEU A 120 19.79 -15.44 -13.76
C LEU A 120 19.52 -16.24 -15.05
N GLY A 121 19.45 -15.58 -16.16
CA GLY A 121 19.36 -16.15 -17.51
C GLY A 121 20.45 -15.60 -18.38
#